data_dd27d3e217bb856b45067a423ad291bb
#
_entry.id   dd27d3e217bb856b45067a423ad291bb
#
_cell.length_a   1.000
_cell.length_b   1.000
_cell.length_c   1.000
_cell.angle_alpha   90.00
_cell.angle_beta   90.00
_cell.angle_gamma   90.00
#
_symmetry.space_group_name_H-M   'P 1'
#
loop_
_entity.id
_entity.type
_entity.pdbx_description
1 polymer ?
#
loop_
_entity_poly.entity_id
_entity_poly.type
_entity_poly.pdbx_seq_one_letter_code
_entity_poly.pdbx_strand_id
1 'polypeptide(L)'
;MMKTRKILFYTHALSGGGAERVWTLLASGFARRGCEVIVAVDFDAHQNLMFLDKTVRLVTLGGGHAASTLRLARLIAREKPDATISALSVSNLKHFVAAALALRRDRTILSYHGYAVSEPQRLSQISYWLTPLMTRLTARTICVSDGLLAYAVDSWNATKARTLRIYNPVMIGERAGALDANALERRRPVVLACGRMVPYKNFPGLVRAFAQVPQTDAVLKILGEGEQRAAIEAEVKRLGLEDRVELLGYVDEPWKVYAQARCFALSSTSESFGLVVVEALASGLAVVATDCDGPREILQDGHYGTLVPQGDETALAQALSAALSAPGDPAARQARAADFSLDIGLDHYAALIEEVVLQALKGAPERRAIARQPKPQPGAAIDAASAVKPK
;
A
#
# COMPACT_ATOMS: atom_id res chain seq x y z
N MET A 1 -4.70 26.20 3.17
CA MET A 1 -5.14 25.70 1.84
C MET A 1 -3.92 25.31 1.02
N MET A 2 -3.86 24.09 0.49
CA MET A 2 -2.80 23.68 -0.44
C MET A 2 -2.91 24.49 -1.72
N LYS A 3 -1.78 25.00 -2.25
CA LYS A 3 -1.77 25.64 -3.57
C LYS A 3 -2.18 24.61 -4.61
N THR A 4 -2.98 25.00 -5.62
CA THR A 4 -3.33 24.11 -6.73
C THR A 4 -2.08 23.47 -7.33
N ARG A 5 -1.97 22.16 -7.30
CA ARG A 5 -0.83 21.37 -7.79
C ARG A 5 -1.27 20.43 -8.89
N LYS A 6 -0.36 20.18 -9.84
CA LYS A 6 -0.52 19.09 -10.82
C LYS A 6 0.23 17.87 -10.31
N ILE A 7 -0.50 16.77 -10.04
CA ILE A 7 0.05 15.54 -9.45
C ILE A 7 -0.19 14.38 -10.43
N LEU A 8 0.84 13.58 -10.68
CA LEU A 8 0.72 12.36 -11.47
C LEU A 8 0.92 11.14 -10.57
N PHE A 9 -0.11 10.31 -10.49
CA PHE A 9 -0.08 8.98 -9.87
C PHE A 9 0.20 7.93 -10.94
N TYR A 10 1.07 6.98 -10.65
CA TYR A 10 1.36 5.87 -11.54
C TYR A 10 1.29 4.52 -10.82
N THR A 11 0.60 3.57 -11.41
CA THR A 11 0.60 2.17 -11.01
C THR A 11 0.41 1.28 -12.24
N HIS A 12 0.66 -0.04 -12.09
CA HIS A 12 0.55 -0.97 -13.21
C HIS A 12 -0.88 -1.07 -13.76
N ALA A 13 -1.87 -1.16 -12.85
CA ALA A 13 -3.30 -1.17 -13.17
C ALA A 13 -4.11 -0.75 -11.95
N LEU A 14 -5.39 -0.45 -12.12
CA LEU A 14 -6.35 -0.25 -11.02
C LEU A 14 -7.13 -1.55 -10.76
N SER A 15 -6.42 -2.67 -10.67
CA SER A 15 -6.98 -3.99 -10.34
C SER A 15 -7.42 -4.08 -8.88
N GLY A 16 -8.03 -5.20 -8.46
CA GLY A 16 -8.64 -5.37 -7.14
C GLY A 16 -7.71 -5.42 -5.92
N GLY A 17 -6.47 -4.92 -6.02
CA GLY A 17 -5.53 -4.88 -4.90
C GLY A 17 -5.74 -3.71 -3.95
N GLY A 18 -5.25 -3.85 -2.71
CA GLY A 18 -5.38 -2.80 -1.69
C GLY A 18 -4.56 -1.55 -2.01
N ALA A 19 -3.36 -1.69 -2.56
CA ALA A 19 -2.51 -0.56 -2.95
C ALA A 19 -3.16 0.26 -4.07
N GLU A 20 -3.73 -0.40 -5.07
CA GLU A 20 -4.42 0.22 -6.18
C GLU A 20 -5.68 0.98 -5.71
N ARG A 21 -6.40 0.43 -4.72
CA ARG A 21 -7.52 1.11 -4.08
C ARG A 21 -7.07 2.38 -3.35
N VAL A 22 -5.97 2.31 -2.62
CA VAL A 22 -5.37 3.49 -1.96
C VAL A 22 -5.02 4.57 -3.00
N TRP A 23 -4.48 4.18 -4.17
CA TRP A 23 -4.16 5.10 -5.25
C TRP A 23 -5.39 5.82 -5.80
N THR A 24 -6.49 5.11 -6.02
CA THR A 24 -7.74 5.74 -6.47
C THR A 24 -8.32 6.70 -5.43
N LEU A 25 -8.27 6.33 -4.14
CA LEU A 25 -8.76 7.17 -3.05
C LEU A 25 -7.92 8.45 -2.90
N LEU A 26 -6.59 8.34 -2.93
CA LEU A 26 -5.69 9.50 -2.87
C LEU A 26 -5.86 10.42 -4.09
N ALA A 27 -5.87 9.86 -5.30
CA ALA A 27 -6.06 10.64 -6.52
C ALA A 27 -7.39 11.42 -6.50
N SER A 28 -8.47 10.74 -6.11
CA SER A 28 -9.80 11.35 -5.97
C SER A 28 -9.84 12.40 -4.85
N GLY A 29 -9.19 12.12 -3.72
CA GLY A 29 -9.11 13.07 -2.62
C GLY A 29 -8.36 14.35 -3.00
N PHE A 30 -7.23 14.24 -3.69
CA PHE A 30 -6.50 15.41 -4.19
C PHE A 30 -7.29 16.20 -5.24
N ALA A 31 -8.00 15.52 -6.14
CA ALA A 31 -8.87 16.19 -7.12
C ALA A 31 -9.97 16.99 -6.41
N ARG A 32 -10.64 16.42 -5.41
CA ARG A 32 -11.64 17.14 -4.57
C ARG A 32 -11.03 18.30 -3.79
N ARG A 33 -9.75 18.27 -3.47
CA ARG A 33 -9.02 19.39 -2.84
C ARG A 33 -8.52 20.44 -3.86
N GLY A 34 -8.92 20.33 -5.13
CA GLY A 34 -8.65 21.32 -6.19
C GLY A 34 -7.31 21.14 -6.91
N CYS A 35 -6.65 19.98 -6.78
CA CYS A 35 -5.47 19.65 -7.56
C CYS A 35 -5.84 19.15 -8.97
N GLU A 36 -4.98 19.42 -9.96
CA GLU A 36 -5.04 18.74 -11.25
C GLU A 36 -4.39 17.36 -11.12
N VAL A 37 -5.18 16.30 -11.25
CA VAL A 37 -4.70 14.93 -10.99
C VAL A 37 -4.74 14.09 -12.26
N ILE A 38 -3.63 13.42 -12.55
CA ILE A 38 -3.48 12.43 -13.62
C ILE A 38 -3.18 11.08 -12.96
N VAL A 39 -3.94 10.06 -13.33
CA VAL A 39 -3.61 8.67 -13.01
C VAL A 39 -3.15 7.98 -14.28
N ALA A 40 -1.91 7.51 -14.33
CA ALA A 40 -1.37 6.74 -15.43
C ALA A 40 -1.31 5.26 -15.05
N VAL A 41 -1.79 4.38 -15.95
CA VAL A 41 -1.77 2.93 -15.79
C VAL A 41 -1.20 2.26 -17.04
N ASP A 42 -0.63 1.05 -16.91
CA ASP A 42 -0.13 0.32 -18.06
C ASP A 42 -1.26 -0.28 -18.90
N PHE A 43 -2.29 -0.80 -18.24
CA PHE A 43 -3.47 -1.38 -18.90
C PHE A 43 -4.74 -1.10 -18.09
N ASP A 44 -5.87 -1.19 -18.75
CA ASP A 44 -7.17 -0.98 -18.14
C ASP A 44 -7.55 -2.13 -17.23
N ALA A 45 -8.01 -1.79 -16.03
CA ALA A 45 -8.64 -2.70 -15.09
C ALA A 45 -9.76 -1.93 -14.39
N HIS A 46 -10.91 -2.57 -14.19
CA HIS A 46 -12.13 -1.87 -13.82
C HIS A 46 -12.47 -1.93 -12.32
N GLN A 47 -11.86 -2.85 -11.55
CA GLN A 47 -12.31 -3.17 -10.19
C GLN A 47 -12.25 -1.97 -9.22
N ASN A 48 -11.22 -1.12 -9.32
CA ASN A 48 -11.09 0.05 -8.47
C ASN A 48 -11.54 1.37 -9.14
N LEU A 49 -12.00 1.35 -10.40
CA LEU A 49 -12.45 2.57 -11.09
C LEU A 49 -13.67 3.21 -10.44
N MET A 50 -14.52 2.44 -9.78
CA MET A 50 -15.68 2.95 -9.04
C MET A 50 -15.30 3.93 -7.93
N PHE A 51 -14.07 3.90 -7.43
CA PHE A 51 -13.54 4.82 -6.42
C PHE A 51 -12.83 6.03 -7.02
N LEU A 52 -12.65 6.07 -8.35
CA LEU A 52 -11.96 7.17 -9.02
C LEU A 52 -12.93 8.30 -9.34
N ASP A 53 -12.61 9.51 -8.86
CA ASP A 53 -13.39 10.70 -9.14
C ASP A 53 -13.36 11.04 -10.64
N LYS A 54 -14.50 11.46 -11.18
CA LYS A 54 -14.67 11.78 -12.62
C LYS A 54 -13.80 12.94 -13.11
N THR A 55 -13.32 13.79 -12.20
CA THR A 55 -12.42 14.91 -12.54
C THR A 55 -10.96 14.48 -12.68
N VAL A 56 -10.62 13.26 -12.24
CA VAL A 56 -9.28 12.69 -12.40
C VAL A 56 -9.08 12.21 -13.84
N ARG A 57 -8.02 12.67 -14.47
CA ARG A 57 -7.66 12.23 -15.83
C ARG A 57 -6.95 10.88 -15.79
N LEU A 58 -7.62 9.82 -16.24
CA LEU A 58 -7.02 8.50 -16.41
C LEU A 58 -6.31 8.41 -17.77
N VAL A 59 -5.10 7.87 -17.79
CA VAL A 59 -4.27 7.67 -18.98
C VAL A 59 -3.75 6.24 -19.02
N THR A 60 -4.19 5.47 -20.01
CA THR A 60 -3.69 4.11 -20.27
C THR A 60 -2.49 4.18 -21.19
N LEU A 61 -1.34 3.72 -20.70
CA LEU A 61 -0.07 3.76 -21.42
C LEU A 61 0.01 2.67 -22.50
N GLY A 62 -0.47 1.47 -22.22
CA GLY A 62 -0.47 0.33 -23.13
C GLY A 62 0.92 -0.20 -23.51
N GLY A 63 0.94 -1.33 -24.19
CA GLY A 63 2.18 -2.00 -24.63
C GLY A 63 2.91 -2.75 -23.51
N GLY A 64 4.07 -3.33 -23.88
CA GLY A 64 4.92 -4.02 -22.90
C GLY A 64 5.69 -3.04 -22.00
N HIS A 65 6.44 -3.56 -21.02
CA HIS A 65 7.13 -2.78 -20.00
C HIS A 65 8.01 -1.64 -20.55
N ALA A 66 8.78 -1.88 -21.61
CA ALA A 66 9.64 -0.86 -22.21
C ALA A 66 8.81 0.26 -22.87
N ALA A 67 7.79 -0.12 -23.65
CA ALA A 67 6.94 0.86 -24.35
C ALA A 67 6.17 1.73 -23.37
N SER A 68 5.54 1.15 -22.35
CA SER A 68 4.81 1.90 -21.32
C SER A 68 5.75 2.79 -20.49
N THR A 69 6.98 2.37 -20.21
CA THR A 69 8.00 3.22 -19.56
C THR A 69 8.35 4.45 -20.40
N LEU A 70 8.54 4.28 -21.72
CA LEU A 70 8.83 5.42 -22.61
C LEU A 70 7.61 6.35 -22.75
N ARG A 71 6.40 5.80 -22.80
CA ARG A 71 5.16 6.61 -22.84
C ARG A 71 4.97 7.37 -21.51
N LEU A 72 5.27 6.76 -20.38
CA LEU A 72 5.28 7.43 -19.06
C LEU A 72 6.30 8.57 -19.05
N ALA A 73 7.51 8.37 -19.56
CA ALA A 73 8.52 9.42 -19.65
C ALA A 73 8.05 10.60 -20.51
N ARG A 74 7.44 10.33 -21.67
CA ARG A 74 6.85 11.38 -22.53
C ARG A 74 5.69 12.10 -21.84
N LEU A 75 4.84 11.39 -21.12
CA LEU A 75 3.74 11.97 -20.34
C LEU A 75 4.29 12.91 -19.26
N ILE A 76 5.26 12.48 -18.47
CA ILE A 76 5.90 13.31 -17.43
C ILE A 76 6.56 14.55 -18.04
N ALA A 77 7.27 14.41 -19.17
CA ALA A 77 7.93 15.51 -19.85
C ALA A 77 6.94 16.54 -20.42
N ARG A 78 5.81 16.06 -20.98
CA ARG A 78 4.76 16.90 -21.55
C ARG A 78 3.94 17.63 -20.49
N GLU A 79 3.46 16.90 -19.50
CA GLU A 79 2.56 17.43 -18.46
C GLU A 79 3.28 18.25 -17.40
N LYS A 80 4.58 18.01 -17.20
CA LYS A 80 5.43 18.70 -16.22
C LYS A 80 4.79 18.75 -14.82
N PRO A 81 4.30 17.64 -14.26
CA PRO A 81 3.64 17.64 -12.96
C PRO A 81 4.56 18.19 -11.86
N ASP A 82 3.98 18.79 -10.83
CA ASP A 82 4.69 19.31 -9.66
C ASP A 82 5.30 18.16 -8.84
N ALA A 83 4.58 17.04 -8.75
CA ALA A 83 5.07 15.78 -8.16
C ALA A 83 4.55 14.58 -8.95
N THR A 84 5.33 13.51 -8.94
CA THR A 84 4.95 12.21 -9.50
C THR A 84 5.12 11.12 -8.43
N ILE A 85 4.13 10.25 -8.29
CA ILE A 85 4.10 9.23 -7.23
C ILE A 85 3.77 7.87 -7.86
N SER A 86 4.51 6.82 -7.49
CA SER A 86 4.20 5.45 -7.92
C SER A 86 4.04 4.49 -6.77
N ALA A 87 3.26 3.42 -6.98
CA ALA A 87 3.07 2.32 -6.04
C ALA A 87 3.49 0.99 -6.65
N LEU A 88 3.98 0.08 -5.78
CA LEU A 88 4.41 -1.27 -6.09
C LEU A 88 5.77 -1.34 -6.80
N SER A 89 6.48 -2.45 -6.60
CA SER A 89 7.89 -2.58 -6.99
C SER A 89 8.16 -2.36 -8.47
N VAL A 90 7.44 -3.04 -9.37
CA VAL A 90 7.62 -2.90 -10.82
C VAL A 90 7.28 -1.50 -11.31
N SER A 91 6.21 -0.90 -10.77
CA SER A 91 5.83 0.49 -11.09
C SER A 91 6.89 1.47 -10.60
N ASN A 92 7.47 1.27 -9.42
CA ASN A 92 8.55 2.09 -8.89
C ASN A 92 9.79 2.05 -9.81
N LEU A 93 10.17 0.86 -10.28
CA LEU A 93 11.30 0.71 -11.23
C LEU A 93 11.04 1.45 -12.55
N LYS A 94 9.88 1.25 -13.16
CA LYS A 94 9.49 1.90 -14.41
C LYS A 94 9.40 3.42 -14.24
N HIS A 95 8.81 3.89 -13.15
CA HIS A 95 8.70 5.30 -12.83
C HIS A 95 10.08 5.93 -12.61
N PHE A 96 10.99 5.27 -11.91
CA PHE A 96 12.36 5.73 -11.74
C PHE A 96 13.07 5.95 -13.08
N VAL A 97 12.97 4.97 -14.00
CA VAL A 97 13.52 5.07 -15.36
C VAL A 97 12.85 6.19 -16.15
N ALA A 98 11.51 6.25 -16.15
CA ALA A 98 10.76 7.28 -16.86
C ALA A 98 11.06 8.69 -16.36
N ALA A 99 11.16 8.88 -15.05
CA ALA A 99 11.51 10.16 -14.43
C ALA A 99 12.97 10.57 -14.73
N ALA A 100 13.88 9.61 -14.85
CA ALA A 100 15.25 9.85 -15.27
C ALA A 100 15.31 10.36 -16.71
N LEU A 101 14.59 9.71 -17.62
CA LEU A 101 14.48 10.14 -19.03
C LEU A 101 13.79 11.51 -19.18
N ALA A 102 12.83 11.81 -18.34
CA ALA A 102 12.13 13.11 -18.31
C ALA A 102 12.88 14.19 -17.52
N LEU A 103 14.05 13.89 -16.92
CA LEU A 103 14.84 14.78 -16.05
C LEU A 103 14.05 15.34 -14.86
N ARG A 104 13.19 14.49 -14.23
CA ARG A 104 12.27 14.87 -13.16
C ARG A 104 12.40 14.02 -11.88
N ARG A 105 13.57 13.38 -11.66
CA ARG A 105 13.80 12.55 -10.47
C ARG A 105 13.67 13.32 -9.15
N ASP A 106 13.94 14.60 -9.16
CA ASP A 106 13.79 15.52 -8.03
C ASP A 106 12.35 15.82 -7.63
N ARG A 107 11.36 15.32 -8.40
CA ARG A 107 9.92 15.43 -8.16
C ARG A 107 9.24 14.05 -8.04
N THR A 108 10.05 13.01 -7.94
CA THR A 108 9.60 11.62 -7.95
C THR A 108 9.55 11.06 -6.54
N ILE A 109 8.40 10.53 -6.18
CA ILE A 109 8.15 9.83 -4.92
C ILE A 109 7.85 8.36 -5.27
N LEU A 110 8.55 7.43 -4.65
CA LEU A 110 8.29 5.99 -4.77
C LEU A 110 7.52 5.52 -3.54
N SER A 111 6.65 4.52 -3.68
CA SER A 111 5.92 3.95 -2.55
C SER A 111 5.96 2.43 -2.56
N TYR A 112 6.35 1.83 -1.44
CA TYR A 112 6.38 0.39 -1.21
C TYR A 112 5.20 -0.03 -0.34
N HIS A 113 4.47 -1.07 -0.79
CA HIS A 113 3.24 -1.57 -0.18
C HIS A 113 3.31 -3.04 0.22
N GLY A 114 4.44 -3.71 0.02
CA GLY A 114 4.62 -5.12 0.32
C GLY A 114 6.09 -5.51 0.41
N TYR A 115 6.34 -6.72 0.90
CA TYR A 115 7.66 -7.31 0.99
C TYR A 115 8.03 -8.03 -0.32
N ALA A 116 9.33 -8.14 -0.58
CA ALA A 116 9.85 -8.82 -1.78
C ALA A 116 9.39 -10.28 -1.90
N VAL A 117 9.17 -10.94 -0.77
CA VAL A 117 8.69 -12.34 -0.72
C VAL A 117 7.28 -12.50 -1.28
N SER A 118 6.45 -11.48 -1.20
CA SER A 118 5.08 -11.48 -1.75
C SER A 118 5.01 -11.11 -3.24
N GLU A 119 6.15 -10.76 -3.84
CA GLU A 119 6.26 -10.35 -5.25
C GLU A 119 7.41 -11.11 -5.96
N PRO A 120 7.23 -12.41 -6.30
CA PRO A 120 8.32 -13.26 -6.79
C PRO A 120 8.72 -12.99 -8.25
N GLN A 121 8.02 -12.10 -8.96
CA GLN A 121 8.29 -11.80 -10.37
C GLN A 121 9.69 -11.21 -10.57
N ARG A 122 10.38 -11.58 -11.65
CA ARG A 122 11.77 -11.15 -11.93
C ARG A 122 11.96 -9.63 -11.90
N LEU A 123 11.03 -8.86 -12.47
CA LEU A 123 11.11 -7.40 -12.46
C LEU A 123 10.92 -6.80 -11.06
N SER A 124 10.09 -7.41 -10.23
CA SER A 124 9.96 -7.03 -8.82
C SER A 124 11.28 -7.24 -8.08
N GLN A 125 11.93 -8.39 -8.27
CA GLN A 125 13.22 -8.69 -7.64
C GLN A 125 14.33 -7.72 -8.10
N ILE A 126 14.35 -7.36 -9.38
CA ILE A 126 15.26 -6.31 -9.90
C ILE A 126 14.96 -4.96 -9.25
N SER A 127 13.69 -4.59 -9.09
CA SER A 127 13.29 -3.36 -8.40
C SER A 127 13.82 -3.30 -6.97
N TYR A 128 13.66 -4.40 -6.21
CA TYR A 128 14.14 -4.48 -4.84
C TYR A 128 15.67 -4.43 -4.76
N TRP A 129 16.38 -5.08 -5.67
CA TRP A 129 17.83 -5.01 -5.78
C TRP A 129 18.32 -3.58 -6.10
N LEU A 130 17.59 -2.82 -6.91
CA LEU A 130 17.91 -1.44 -7.27
C LEU A 130 17.44 -0.40 -6.23
N THR A 131 16.78 -0.80 -5.14
CA THR A 131 16.25 0.11 -4.10
C THR A 131 17.29 1.11 -3.60
N PRO A 132 18.57 0.74 -3.31
CA PRO A 132 19.58 1.70 -2.86
C PRO A 132 19.78 2.86 -3.85
N LEU A 133 19.87 2.54 -5.14
CA LEU A 133 20.06 3.52 -6.20
C LEU A 133 18.81 4.38 -6.39
N MET A 134 17.64 3.75 -6.44
CA MET A 134 16.36 4.45 -6.65
C MET A 134 16.09 5.43 -5.51
N THR A 135 16.19 5.00 -4.26
CA THR A 135 15.92 5.84 -3.08
C THR A 135 16.95 6.97 -2.92
N ARG A 136 18.19 6.78 -3.38
CA ARG A 136 19.23 7.83 -3.37
C ARG A 136 18.96 8.91 -4.42
N LEU A 137 18.40 8.55 -5.58
CA LEU A 137 18.31 9.43 -6.75
C LEU A 137 16.91 10.02 -6.98
N THR A 138 15.89 9.59 -6.23
CA THR A 138 14.54 10.18 -6.24
C THR A 138 14.36 11.15 -5.07
N ALA A 139 13.26 11.92 -5.09
CA ALA A 139 13.02 12.93 -4.05
C ALA A 139 12.77 12.27 -2.69
N ARG A 140 11.80 11.36 -2.62
CA ARG A 140 11.39 10.65 -1.40
C ARG A 140 10.92 9.24 -1.71
N THR A 141 10.90 8.40 -0.66
CA THR A 141 10.37 7.05 -0.70
C THR A 141 9.42 6.87 0.49
N ILE A 142 8.26 6.28 0.24
CA ILE A 142 7.25 5.99 1.25
C ILE A 142 7.23 4.48 1.50
N CYS A 143 7.17 4.10 2.78
CA CYS A 143 6.78 2.76 3.24
C CYS A 143 5.48 2.87 4.02
N VAL A 144 4.60 1.88 3.90
CA VAL A 144 3.24 1.95 4.46
C VAL A 144 3.14 1.55 5.93
N SER A 145 4.25 1.16 6.54
CA SER A 145 4.37 0.80 7.96
C SER A 145 5.79 1.05 8.46
N ASP A 146 5.97 1.14 9.77
CA ASP A 146 7.30 1.26 10.39
C ASP A 146 8.10 -0.04 10.21
N GLY A 147 7.44 -1.23 10.28
CA GLY A 147 8.07 -2.51 9.99
C GLY A 147 8.59 -2.59 8.55
N LEU A 148 7.80 -2.17 7.57
CA LEU A 148 8.27 -2.12 6.18
C LEU A 148 9.36 -1.06 5.96
N LEU A 149 9.30 0.07 6.67
CA LEU A 149 10.36 1.09 6.64
C LEU A 149 11.68 0.51 7.16
N ALA A 150 11.68 -0.12 8.33
CA ALA A 150 12.84 -0.77 8.90
C ALA A 150 13.40 -1.84 7.96
N TYR A 151 12.54 -2.70 7.44
CA TYR A 151 12.93 -3.73 6.48
C TYR A 151 13.53 -3.15 5.19
N ALA A 152 12.96 -2.06 4.65
CA ALA A 152 13.49 -1.39 3.47
C ALA A 152 14.88 -0.80 3.71
N VAL A 153 15.12 -0.21 4.88
CA VAL A 153 16.42 0.35 5.26
C VAL A 153 17.45 -0.76 5.50
N ASP A 154 17.09 -1.77 6.28
CA ASP A 154 18.03 -2.78 6.75
C ASP A 154 18.29 -3.88 5.71
N SER A 155 17.26 -4.31 4.97
CA SER A 155 17.36 -5.43 4.03
C SER A 155 17.52 -4.99 2.57
N TRP A 156 16.88 -3.88 2.15
CA TRP A 156 17.02 -3.37 0.79
C TRP A 156 18.01 -2.21 0.68
N ASN A 157 18.65 -1.82 1.79
CA ASN A 157 19.57 -0.69 1.86
C ASN A 157 18.97 0.62 1.31
N ALA A 158 17.70 0.86 1.58
CA ALA A 158 17.04 2.10 1.22
C ALA A 158 17.71 3.29 1.94
N THR A 159 17.80 4.43 1.28
CA THR A 159 18.40 5.64 1.86
C THR A 159 17.56 6.19 3.00
N LYS A 160 17.94 5.92 4.25
CA LYS A 160 17.18 6.28 5.46
C LYS A 160 16.73 7.75 5.48
N ALA A 161 17.62 8.70 5.14
CA ALA A 161 17.31 10.13 5.13
C ALA A 161 16.24 10.54 4.08
N ARG A 162 15.85 9.65 3.16
CA ARG A 162 14.88 9.91 2.09
C ARG A 162 13.67 8.98 2.16
N THR A 163 13.67 8.05 3.10
CA THR A 163 12.59 7.07 3.27
C THR A 163 11.82 7.38 4.54
N LEU A 164 10.51 7.43 4.44
CA LEU A 164 9.62 7.76 5.55
C LEU A 164 8.38 6.86 5.53
N ARG A 165 7.68 6.80 6.66
CA ARG A 165 6.41 6.09 6.75
C ARG A 165 5.25 7.05 6.48
N ILE A 166 4.32 6.63 5.62
CA ILE A 166 2.95 7.16 5.55
C ILE A 166 2.01 5.96 5.50
N TYR A 167 1.14 5.84 6.48
CA TYR A 167 0.14 4.78 6.52
C TYR A 167 -0.80 4.86 5.33
N ASN A 168 -1.26 3.70 4.85
CA ASN A 168 -2.30 3.65 3.85
C ASN A 168 -3.59 4.22 4.40
N PRO A 169 -4.21 5.22 3.74
CA PRO A 169 -5.50 5.72 4.16
C PRO A 169 -6.62 4.75 3.80
N VAL A 170 -7.62 4.73 4.67
CA VAL A 170 -8.85 3.96 4.49
C VAL A 170 -10.04 4.91 4.43
N MET A 171 -11.00 4.61 3.57
CA MET A 171 -12.24 5.35 3.51
C MET A 171 -13.16 4.88 4.68
N ILE A 172 -13.06 5.60 5.79
CA ILE A 172 -13.93 5.44 6.95
C ILE A 172 -15.09 6.39 6.71
N GLY A 173 -16.19 5.88 6.18
CA GLY A 173 -17.36 6.71 5.89
C GLY A 173 -18.44 6.59 6.97
N GLU A 174 -19.57 7.27 6.80
CA GLU A 174 -20.83 7.13 7.56
C GLU A 174 -21.36 5.69 7.66
N ARG A 175 -20.67 4.76 7.00
CA ARG A 175 -20.93 3.33 6.90
C ARG A 175 -20.66 2.57 8.19
N ALA A 176 -19.78 3.10 9.05
CA ALA A 176 -19.56 2.61 10.40
C ALA A 176 -20.40 3.48 11.36
N GLY A 177 -21.70 3.19 11.46
CA GLY A 177 -22.53 3.79 12.50
C GLY A 177 -21.92 3.53 13.87
N ALA A 178 -22.10 4.46 14.83
CA ALA A 178 -21.67 4.24 16.19
C ALA A 178 -22.31 2.95 16.72
N LEU A 179 -21.49 1.95 17.03
CA LEU A 179 -21.92 0.71 17.63
C LEU A 179 -21.69 0.77 19.13
N ASP A 180 -22.69 0.37 19.89
CA ASP A 180 -22.50 0.06 21.29
C ASP A 180 -22.07 -1.42 21.49
N ALA A 181 -21.50 -1.74 22.64
CA ALA A 181 -21.06 -3.11 22.93
C ALA A 181 -22.24 -4.10 22.90
N ASN A 182 -23.40 -3.72 23.40
CA ASN A 182 -24.59 -4.58 23.41
C ASN A 182 -25.10 -4.87 21.98
N ALA A 183 -24.98 -3.91 21.05
CA ALA A 183 -25.37 -4.14 19.66
C ALA A 183 -24.45 -5.15 18.99
N LEU A 184 -23.14 -5.12 19.30
CA LEU A 184 -22.17 -6.07 18.78
C LEU A 184 -22.39 -7.48 19.36
N GLU A 185 -22.67 -7.61 20.65
CA GLU A 185 -22.95 -8.89 21.31
C GLU A 185 -24.23 -9.57 20.81
N ARG A 186 -25.24 -8.78 20.41
CA ARG A 186 -26.49 -9.33 19.82
C ARG A 186 -26.36 -9.83 18.40
N ARG A 187 -25.25 -9.54 17.71
CA ARG A 187 -25.00 -10.10 16.37
C ARG A 187 -24.80 -11.61 16.44
N ARG A 188 -25.15 -12.30 15.36
CA ARG A 188 -24.80 -13.71 15.20
C ARG A 188 -23.28 -13.91 15.36
N PRO A 189 -22.79 -15.05 15.83
CA PRO A 189 -21.37 -15.33 16.02
C PRO A 189 -20.68 -15.57 14.66
N VAL A 190 -20.59 -14.51 13.85
CA VAL A 190 -19.92 -14.53 12.54
C VAL A 190 -18.50 -14.04 12.69
N VAL A 191 -17.54 -14.88 12.29
CA VAL A 191 -16.15 -14.54 12.04
C VAL A 191 -16.02 -14.11 10.58
N LEU A 192 -15.50 -12.93 10.33
CA LEU A 192 -15.27 -12.42 8.99
C LEU A 192 -13.77 -12.44 8.68
N ALA A 193 -13.39 -12.89 7.49
CA ALA A 193 -12.05 -12.71 6.93
C ALA A 193 -12.17 -12.11 5.53
N CYS A 194 -11.19 -11.29 5.14
CA CYS A 194 -11.23 -10.62 3.84
C CYS A 194 -9.83 -10.50 3.23
N GLY A 195 -9.69 -10.80 1.94
CA GLY A 195 -8.46 -10.63 1.20
C GLY A 195 -8.36 -11.50 -0.04
N ARG A 196 -7.31 -11.28 -0.83
CA ARG A 196 -7.00 -12.16 -1.97
C ARG A 196 -6.67 -13.58 -1.45
N MET A 197 -7.21 -14.59 -2.08
CA MET A 197 -6.92 -15.99 -1.74
C MET A 197 -5.57 -16.42 -2.31
N VAL A 198 -4.48 -15.97 -1.66
CA VAL A 198 -3.08 -16.26 -2.02
C VAL A 198 -2.36 -16.90 -0.83
N PRO A 199 -1.24 -17.63 -1.03
CA PRO A 199 -0.61 -18.45 0.01
C PRO A 199 -0.32 -17.71 1.31
N TYR A 200 0.24 -16.50 1.24
CA TYR A 200 0.60 -15.75 2.45
C TYR A 200 -0.58 -15.22 3.27
N LYS A 201 -1.82 -15.27 2.75
CA LYS A 201 -3.04 -14.99 3.53
C LYS A 201 -3.49 -16.16 4.39
N ASN A 202 -3.00 -17.37 4.11
CA ASN A 202 -3.18 -18.58 4.91
C ASN A 202 -4.63 -18.87 5.32
N PHE A 203 -5.58 -18.70 4.40
CA PHE A 203 -6.99 -19.06 4.67
C PHE A 203 -7.21 -20.54 4.98
N PRO A 204 -6.48 -21.51 4.38
CA PRO A 204 -6.57 -22.90 4.85
C PRO A 204 -6.24 -23.07 6.33
N GLY A 205 -5.22 -22.38 6.84
CA GLY A 205 -4.90 -22.34 8.27
C GLY A 205 -6.00 -21.72 9.12
N LEU A 206 -6.67 -20.67 8.61
CA LEU A 206 -7.83 -20.09 9.28
C LEU A 206 -8.99 -21.09 9.38
N VAL A 207 -9.27 -21.86 8.33
CA VAL A 207 -10.32 -22.91 8.34
C VAL A 207 -9.97 -23.99 9.38
N ARG A 208 -8.71 -24.41 9.49
CA ARG A 208 -8.27 -25.39 10.53
C ARG A 208 -8.38 -24.82 11.94
N ALA A 209 -8.04 -23.56 12.13
CA ALA A 209 -8.25 -22.88 13.41
C ALA A 209 -9.74 -22.78 13.74
N PHE A 210 -10.57 -22.40 12.77
CA PHE A 210 -12.03 -22.28 12.97
C PHE A 210 -12.70 -23.63 13.31
N ALA A 211 -12.20 -24.75 12.79
CA ALA A 211 -12.67 -26.09 13.15
C ALA A 211 -12.54 -26.38 14.67
N GLN A 212 -11.58 -25.72 15.35
CA GLN A 212 -11.34 -25.87 16.79
C GLN A 212 -12.18 -24.92 17.65
N VAL A 213 -12.94 -23.99 17.04
CA VAL A 213 -13.80 -23.03 17.75
C VAL A 213 -15.00 -23.78 18.33
N PRO A 214 -15.21 -23.74 19.66
CA PRO A 214 -16.23 -24.55 20.33
C PRO A 214 -17.66 -24.08 20.10
N GLN A 215 -17.88 -22.81 19.68
CA GLN A 215 -19.20 -22.29 19.37
C GLN A 215 -19.73 -22.94 18.08
N THR A 216 -20.65 -23.89 18.21
CA THR A 216 -21.17 -24.71 17.10
C THR A 216 -22.07 -23.93 16.14
N ASP A 217 -22.66 -22.82 16.61
CA ASP A 217 -23.48 -21.88 15.83
C ASP A 217 -22.65 -20.78 15.14
N ALA A 218 -21.33 -20.76 15.38
CA ALA A 218 -20.44 -19.81 14.71
C ALA A 218 -20.27 -20.14 13.23
N VAL A 219 -20.22 -19.08 12.41
CA VAL A 219 -20.03 -19.14 10.95
C VAL A 219 -18.78 -18.33 10.57
N LEU A 220 -17.92 -18.90 9.71
CA LEU A 220 -16.82 -18.21 9.09
C LEU A 220 -17.21 -17.75 7.68
N LYS A 221 -17.12 -16.45 7.43
CA LYS A 221 -17.32 -15.85 6.10
C LYS A 221 -16.00 -15.34 5.55
N ILE A 222 -15.61 -15.80 4.36
CA ILE A 222 -14.37 -15.37 3.69
C ILE A 222 -14.75 -14.60 2.43
N LEU A 223 -14.35 -13.32 2.39
CA LEU A 223 -14.51 -12.44 1.24
C LEU A 223 -13.22 -12.40 0.43
N GLY A 224 -13.36 -12.54 -0.86
CA GLY A 224 -12.28 -12.42 -1.82
C GLY A 224 -12.18 -13.60 -2.77
N GLU A 225 -11.24 -13.50 -3.70
CA GLU A 225 -10.97 -14.51 -4.72
C GLU A 225 -9.45 -14.72 -4.86
N GLY A 226 -9.04 -15.81 -5.50
CA GLY A 226 -7.66 -16.07 -5.83
C GLY A 226 -7.34 -17.55 -6.02
N GLU A 227 -6.09 -17.81 -6.31
CA GLU A 227 -5.57 -19.14 -6.69
C GLU A 227 -5.72 -20.20 -5.59
N GLN A 228 -5.85 -19.79 -4.32
CA GLN A 228 -6.02 -20.72 -3.19
C GLN A 228 -7.48 -21.12 -2.95
N ARG A 229 -8.47 -20.64 -3.73
CA ARG A 229 -9.88 -20.96 -3.52
C ARG A 229 -10.15 -22.47 -3.43
N ALA A 230 -9.64 -23.23 -4.40
CA ALA A 230 -9.81 -24.68 -4.42
C ALA A 230 -9.19 -25.38 -3.20
N ALA A 231 -8.04 -24.88 -2.72
CA ALA A 231 -7.39 -25.40 -1.52
C ALA A 231 -8.22 -25.12 -0.26
N ILE A 232 -8.85 -23.95 -0.18
CA ILE A 232 -9.74 -23.58 0.93
C ILE A 232 -10.99 -24.47 0.93
N GLU A 233 -11.63 -24.65 -0.23
CA GLU A 233 -12.81 -25.53 -0.41
C GLU A 233 -12.50 -26.98 -0.04
N ALA A 234 -11.32 -27.48 -0.47
CA ALA A 234 -10.87 -28.83 -0.10
C ALA A 234 -10.69 -28.99 1.43
N GLU A 235 -10.17 -27.95 2.09
CA GLU A 235 -9.96 -27.96 3.54
C GLU A 235 -11.29 -27.91 4.30
N VAL A 236 -12.25 -27.07 3.84
CA VAL A 236 -13.62 -27.02 4.38
C VAL A 236 -14.29 -28.39 4.31
N LYS A 237 -14.24 -29.04 3.14
CA LYS A 237 -14.79 -30.38 2.94
C LYS A 237 -14.10 -31.45 3.79
N ARG A 238 -12.76 -31.41 3.88
CA ARG A 238 -11.97 -32.36 4.69
C ARG A 238 -12.35 -32.32 6.16
N LEU A 239 -12.76 -31.13 6.65
CA LEU A 239 -13.11 -30.90 8.06
C LEU A 239 -14.62 -30.99 8.34
N GLY A 240 -15.46 -31.22 7.30
CA GLY A 240 -16.92 -31.28 7.43
C GLY A 240 -17.53 -29.95 7.87
N LEU A 241 -17.05 -28.82 7.33
CA LEU A 241 -17.46 -27.48 7.72
C LEU A 241 -18.31 -26.78 6.66
N GLU A 242 -18.87 -27.51 5.69
CA GLU A 242 -19.62 -26.95 4.56
C GLU A 242 -20.81 -26.09 5.02
N ASP A 243 -21.44 -26.43 6.14
CA ASP A 243 -22.56 -25.68 6.72
C ASP A 243 -22.11 -24.48 7.58
N ARG A 244 -20.81 -24.34 7.86
CA ARG A 244 -20.25 -23.33 8.77
C ARG A 244 -19.23 -22.39 8.12
N VAL A 245 -18.80 -22.65 6.89
CA VAL A 245 -17.82 -21.82 6.18
C VAL A 245 -18.38 -21.39 4.83
N GLU A 246 -18.51 -20.09 4.64
CA GLU A 246 -19.04 -19.48 3.42
C GLU A 246 -17.92 -18.73 2.66
N LEU A 247 -17.62 -19.13 1.42
CA LEU A 247 -16.70 -18.41 0.53
C LEU A 247 -17.50 -17.47 -0.37
N LEU A 248 -17.61 -16.20 0.01
CA LEU A 248 -18.51 -15.23 -0.62
C LEU A 248 -17.99 -14.67 -1.96
N GLY A 249 -16.73 -14.94 -2.29
CA GLY A 249 -16.13 -14.38 -3.50
C GLY A 249 -15.90 -12.87 -3.39
N TYR A 250 -15.84 -12.20 -4.54
CA TYR A 250 -15.73 -10.75 -4.59
C TYR A 250 -17.11 -10.11 -4.27
N VAL A 251 -17.11 -9.15 -3.35
CA VAL A 251 -18.31 -8.44 -2.90
C VAL A 251 -18.14 -6.95 -3.15
N ASP A 252 -19.08 -6.32 -3.88
CA ASP A 252 -19.03 -4.89 -4.22
C ASP A 252 -19.19 -3.99 -3.00
N GLU A 253 -19.99 -4.44 -2.01
CA GLU A 253 -20.30 -3.69 -0.79
C GLU A 253 -19.85 -4.45 0.47
N PRO A 254 -18.54 -4.62 0.68
CA PRO A 254 -18.01 -5.45 1.77
C PRO A 254 -18.45 -4.95 3.16
N TRP A 255 -18.68 -3.64 3.33
CA TRP A 255 -19.16 -3.05 4.59
C TRP A 255 -20.49 -3.63 5.06
N LYS A 256 -21.36 -4.11 4.16
CA LYS A 256 -22.62 -4.80 4.56
C LYS A 256 -22.33 -6.13 5.26
N VAL A 257 -21.24 -6.80 4.87
CA VAL A 257 -20.82 -8.06 5.51
C VAL A 257 -20.09 -7.76 6.83
N TYR A 258 -19.21 -6.74 6.86
CA TYR A 258 -18.61 -6.27 8.10
C TYR A 258 -19.69 -5.92 9.14
N ALA A 259 -20.78 -5.25 8.73
CA ALA A 259 -21.89 -4.88 9.63
C ALA A 259 -22.62 -6.08 10.24
N GLN A 260 -22.51 -7.28 9.67
CA GLN A 260 -23.14 -8.51 10.18
C GLN A 260 -22.22 -9.34 11.06
N ALA A 261 -20.91 -9.10 10.99
CA ALA A 261 -19.92 -9.87 11.73
C ALA A 261 -19.80 -9.40 13.19
N ARG A 262 -19.32 -10.30 14.06
CA ARG A 262 -18.98 -10.02 15.45
C ARG A 262 -17.47 -9.90 15.64
N CYS A 263 -16.72 -10.71 14.89
CA CYS A 263 -15.26 -10.78 14.96
C CYS A 263 -14.66 -10.74 13.54
N PHE A 264 -13.47 -10.18 13.43
CA PHE A 264 -12.66 -10.23 12.21
C PHE A 264 -11.39 -11.05 12.46
N ALA A 265 -11.05 -11.94 11.52
CA ALA A 265 -9.87 -12.78 11.56
C ALA A 265 -8.87 -12.42 10.45
N LEU A 266 -7.60 -12.25 10.80
CA LEU A 266 -6.49 -12.18 9.86
C LEU A 266 -5.49 -13.29 10.16
N SER A 267 -5.29 -14.22 9.22
CA SER A 267 -4.41 -15.39 9.36
C SER A 267 -3.11 -15.29 8.58
N SER A 268 -2.77 -14.09 8.07
CA SER A 268 -1.64 -13.87 7.17
C SER A 268 -0.30 -14.28 7.80
N THR A 269 0.60 -14.84 6.99
CA THR A 269 2.00 -15.07 7.38
C THR A 269 2.91 -13.89 7.05
N SER A 270 2.38 -12.92 6.27
CA SER A 270 3.06 -11.67 5.94
C SER A 270 2.02 -10.62 5.62
N GLU A 271 2.10 -9.47 6.30
CA GLU A 271 1.21 -8.33 6.09
C GLU A 271 1.96 -7.04 6.38
N SER A 272 2.20 -6.27 5.34
CA SER A 272 2.94 -5.00 5.47
C SER A 272 2.11 -3.86 6.06
N PHE A 273 0.78 -3.91 5.93
CA PHE A 273 -0.13 -2.95 6.56
C PHE A 273 -1.41 -3.63 7.05
N GLY A 274 -2.30 -4.06 6.15
CA GLY A 274 -3.56 -4.70 6.53
C GLY A 274 -4.75 -3.73 6.51
N LEU A 275 -5.08 -3.16 5.34
CA LEU A 275 -6.26 -2.29 5.16
C LEU A 275 -7.53 -2.89 5.77
N VAL A 276 -7.72 -4.21 5.61
CA VAL A 276 -8.87 -4.95 6.11
C VAL A 276 -8.96 -4.97 7.64
N VAL A 277 -7.83 -4.84 8.35
CA VAL A 277 -7.80 -4.68 9.82
C VAL A 277 -8.35 -3.31 10.20
N VAL A 278 -7.96 -2.26 9.50
CA VAL A 278 -8.51 -0.92 9.74
C VAL A 278 -10.00 -0.88 9.40
N GLU A 279 -10.44 -1.53 8.32
CA GLU A 279 -11.86 -1.65 7.94
C GLU A 279 -12.66 -2.38 9.02
N ALA A 280 -12.09 -3.43 9.62
CA ALA A 280 -12.69 -4.17 10.72
C ALA A 280 -12.82 -3.29 11.99
N LEU A 281 -11.75 -2.58 12.37
CA LEU A 281 -11.78 -1.63 13.48
C LEU A 281 -12.81 -0.52 13.25
N ALA A 282 -12.86 0.05 12.04
CA ALA A 282 -13.86 1.06 11.66
C ALA A 282 -15.29 0.54 11.78
N SER A 283 -15.50 -0.75 11.52
CA SER A 283 -16.78 -1.43 11.70
C SER A 283 -17.05 -1.88 13.15
N GLY A 284 -16.17 -1.52 14.09
CA GLY A 284 -16.25 -1.84 15.51
C GLY A 284 -16.02 -3.31 15.86
N LEU A 285 -15.56 -4.15 14.94
CA LEU A 285 -15.38 -5.59 15.15
C LEU A 285 -14.26 -5.90 16.14
N ALA A 286 -14.43 -6.95 16.96
CA ALA A 286 -13.31 -7.56 17.64
C ALA A 286 -12.32 -8.10 16.59
N VAL A 287 -11.05 -7.77 16.69
CA VAL A 287 -10.04 -8.17 15.72
C VAL A 287 -9.11 -9.19 16.34
N VAL A 288 -8.94 -10.33 15.67
CA VAL A 288 -7.92 -11.34 15.95
C VAL A 288 -7.01 -11.42 14.72
N ALA A 289 -5.73 -11.16 14.88
CA ALA A 289 -4.78 -11.14 13.79
C ALA A 289 -3.50 -11.90 14.13
N THR A 290 -2.90 -12.54 13.14
CA THR A 290 -1.53 -13.04 13.26
C THR A 290 -0.56 -11.87 13.42
N ASP A 291 0.48 -12.08 14.23
CA ASP A 291 1.48 -11.09 14.59
C ASP A 291 2.42 -10.79 13.41
N CYS A 292 1.95 -9.95 12.49
CA CYS A 292 2.67 -9.36 11.37
C CYS A 292 2.88 -7.86 11.63
N ASP A 293 3.86 -7.24 10.97
CA ASP A 293 4.23 -5.84 11.21
C ASP A 293 3.05 -4.87 11.11
N GLY A 294 2.29 -4.92 10.02
CA GLY A 294 1.16 -4.01 9.82
C GLY A 294 0.05 -4.18 10.86
N PRO A 295 -0.50 -5.39 11.08
CA PRO A 295 -1.46 -5.64 12.16
C PRO A 295 -0.97 -5.23 13.53
N ARG A 296 0.31 -5.50 13.87
CA ARG A 296 0.91 -5.09 15.15
C ARG A 296 0.85 -3.58 15.35
N GLU A 297 1.22 -2.80 14.32
CA GLU A 297 1.18 -1.34 14.36
C GLU A 297 -0.27 -0.82 14.43
N ILE A 298 -1.19 -1.37 13.63
CA ILE A 298 -2.59 -0.97 13.62
C ILE A 298 -3.23 -1.24 14.98
N LEU A 299 -2.99 -2.42 15.55
CA LEU A 299 -3.55 -2.85 16.83
C LEU A 299 -2.76 -2.35 18.05
N GLN A 300 -1.68 -1.59 17.85
CA GLN A 300 -0.80 -1.09 18.91
C GLN A 300 -0.40 -2.22 19.88
N ASP A 301 0.36 -3.19 19.37
CA ASP A 301 0.84 -4.35 20.12
C ASP A 301 -0.26 -5.11 20.88
N GLY A 302 -1.48 -5.15 20.33
CA GLY A 302 -2.62 -5.86 20.89
C GLY A 302 -3.59 -5.03 21.73
N HIS A 303 -3.36 -3.70 21.86
CA HIS A 303 -4.27 -2.84 22.62
C HIS A 303 -5.68 -2.74 22.01
N TYR A 304 -5.77 -2.77 20.67
CA TYR A 304 -7.05 -2.65 19.93
C TYR A 304 -7.55 -3.97 19.32
N GLY A 305 -6.92 -5.10 19.65
CA GLY A 305 -7.29 -6.43 19.17
C GLY A 305 -6.32 -7.47 19.71
N THR A 306 -6.53 -8.73 19.36
CA THR A 306 -5.67 -9.83 19.82
C THR A 306 -4.66 -10.20 18.74
N LEU A 307 -3.38 -10.23 19.10
CA LEU A 307 -2.30 -10.75 18.26
C LEU A 307 -1.96 -12.18 18.66
N VAL A 308 -1.83 -13.06 17.67
CA VAL A 308 -1.45 -14.47 17.87
C VAL A 308 -0.22 -14.81 17.04
N PRO A 309 0.62 -15.76 17.47
CA PRO A 309 1.78 -16.18 16.68
C PRO A 309 1.36 -16.65 15.26
N GLN A 310 2.20 -16.35 14.27
CA GLN A 310 1.98 -16.81 12.90
C GLN A 310 2.02 -18.34 12.84
N GLY A 311 1.03 -18.94 12.17
CA GLY A 311 0.93 -20.39 12.02
C GLY A 311 0.43 -21.16 13.26
N ASP A 312 0.17 -20.50 14.38
CA ASP A 312 -0.42 -21.12 15.57
C ASP A 312 -1.96 -21.15 15.45
N GLU A 313 -2.47 -22.24 14.88
CA GLU A 313 -3.90 -22.45 14.65
C GLU A 313 -4.68 -22.60 15.97
N THR A 314 -4.05 -23.15 17.01
CA THR A 314 -4.68 -23.31 18.33
C THR A 314 -4.82 -21.98 19.05
N ALA A 315 -3.78 -21.14 19.06
CA ALA A 315 -3.86 -19.80 19.62
C ALA A 315 -4.89 -18.95 18.85
N LEU A 316 -4.94 -19.08 17.51
CA LEU A 316 -5.93 -18.40 16.67
C LEU A 316 -7.36 -18.83 17.04
N ALA A 317 -7.62 -20.14 17.20
CA ALA A 317 -8.93 -20.69 17.58
C ALA A 317 -9.37 -20.17 18.95
N GLN A 318 -8.49 -20.21 19.95
CA GLN A 318 -8.76 -19.70 21.30
C GLN A 318 -9.10 -18.21 21.29
N ALA A 319 -8.32 -17.41 20.58
CA ALA A 319 -8.55 -15.98 20.44
C ALA A 319 -9.89 -15.67 19.71
N LEU A 320 -10.24 -16.43 18.67
CA LEU A 320 -11.52 -16.30 17.96
C LEU A 320 -12.70 -16.65 18.89
N SER A 321 -12.58 -17.75 19.67
CA SER A 321 -13.60 -18.15 20.63
C SER A 321 -13.83 -17.06 21.70
N ALA A 322 -12.75 -16.50 22.24
CA ALA A 322 -12.82 -15.39 23.20
C ALA A 322 -13.47 -14.15 22.61
N ALA A 323 -13.08 -13.75 21.39
CA ALA A 323 -13.63 -12.59 20.69
C ALA A 323 -15.13 -12.76 20.31
N LEU A 324 -15.57 -13.97 20.02
CA LEU A 324 -16.98 -14.28 19.79
C LEU A 324 -17.80 -14.21 21.06
N SER A 325 -17.24 -14.64 22.20
CA SER A 325 -17.93 -14.65 23.50
C SER A 325 -17.98 -13.27 24.16
N ALA A 326 -16.89 -12.50 24.05
CA ALA A 326 -16.76 -11.17 24.64
C ALA A 326 -16.07 -10.21 23.65
N PRO A 327 -16.80 -9.65 22.68
CA PRO A 327 -16.22 -8.84 21.62
C PRO A 327 -15.66 -7.48 22.09
N GLY A 328 -15.94 -7.06 23.33
CA GLY A 328 -15.42 -5.85 23.94
C GLY A 328 -15.97 -4.54 23.34
N ASP A 329 -15.39 -3.40 23.73
CA ASP A 329 -15.87 -2.07 23.34
C ASP A 329 -15.54 -1.73 21.87
N PRO A 330 -16.55 -1.52 21.00
CA PRO A 330 -16.34 -1.11 19.61
C PRO A 330 -15.88 0.35 19.47
N ALA A 331 -16.20 1.25 20.42
CA ALA A 331 -15.92 2.67 20.29
C ALA A 331 -14.42 2.96 20.27
N ALA A 332 -13.64 2.30 21.15
CA ALA A 332 -12.18 2.43 21.16
C ALA A 332 -11.55 1.99 19.82
N ARG A 333 -12.05 0.91 19.22
CA ARG A 333 -11.60 0.41 17.92
C ARG A 333 -11.94 1.37 16.79
N GLN A 334 -13.16 1.93 16.79
CA GLN A 334 -13.59 2.92 15.80
C GLN A 334 -12.76 4.21 15.92
N ALA A 335 -12.48 4.66 17.14
CA ALA A 335 -11.59 5.79 17.37
C ALA A 335 -10.18 5.54 16.81
N ARG A 336 -9.62 4.33 17.06
CA ARG A 336 -8.33 3.95 16.48
C ARG A 336 -8.34 3.91 14.94
N ALA A 337 -9.40 3.43 14.33
CA ALA A 337 -9.53 3.40 12.87
C ALA A 337 -9.47 4.82 12.27
N ALA A 338 -9.99 5.84 12.96
CA ALA A 338 -9.98 7.22 12.50
C ALA A 338 -8.58 7.77 12.26
N ASP A 339 -7.54 7.26 12.96
CA ASP A 339 -6.14 7.63 12.75
C ASP A 339 -5.64 7.29 11.33
N PHE A 340 -6.33 6.39 10.64
CA PHE A 340 -6.03 5.95 9.27
C PHE A 340 -7.04 6.50 8.24
N SER A 341 -7.77 7.56 8.57
CA SER A 341 -8.76 8.14 7.68
C SER A 341 -8.13 8.70 6.40
N LEU A 342 -8.95 8.78 5.34
CA LEU A 342 -8.51 9.35 4.05
C LEU A 342 -8.01 10.79 4.21
N ASP A 343 -8.64 11.60 5.04
CA ASP A 343 -8.24 13.00 5.25
C ASP A 343 -6.87 13.12 5.91
N ILE A 344 -6.58 12.32 6.94
CA ILE A 344 -5.25 12.25 7.58
C ILE A 344 -4.19 11.79 6.56
N GLY A 345 -4.49 10.76 5.78
CA GLY A 345 -3.60 10.30 4.71
C GLY A 345 -3.32 11.39 3.68
N LEU A 346 -4.37 12.08 3.20
CA LEU A 346 -4.23 13.19 2.26
C LEU A 346 -3.38 14.34 2.82
N ASP A 347 -3.49 14.65 4.11
CA ASP A 347 -2.68 15.69 4.76
C ASP A 347 -1.21 15.31 4.82
N HIS A 348 -0.88 14.05 5.15
CA HIS A 348 0.50 13.55 5.14
C HIS A 348 1.10 13.57 3.72
N TYR A 349 0.36 13.10 2.73
CA TYR A 349 0.81 13.14 1.32
C TYR A 349 0.95 14.58 0.82
N ALA A 350 0.03 15.49 1.19
CA ALA A 350 0.11 16.90 0.83
C ALA A 350 1.36 17.58 1.41
N ALA A 351 1.67 17.33 2.68
CA ALA A 351 2.87 17.85 3.33
C ALA A 351 4.15 17.37 2.61
N LEU A 352 4.20 16.06 2.27
CA LEU A 352 5.33 15.50 1.54
C LEU A 352 5.48 16.08 0.13
N ILE A 353 4.37 16.24 -0.61
CA ILE A 353 4.37 16.84 -1.95
C ILE A 353 4.89 18.27 -1.88
N GLU A 354 4.43 19.09 -0.94
CA GLU A 354 4.91 20.46 -0.76
C GLU A 354 6.40 20.50 -0.44
N GLU A 355 6.89 19.62 0.43
CA GLU A 355 8.32 19.49 0.72
C GLU A 355 9.13 19.19 -0.55
N VAL A 356 8.71 18.20 -1.34
CA VAL A 356 9.37 17.79 -2.59
C VAL A 356 9.39 18.93 -3.60
N VAL A 357 8.28 19.66 -3.76
CA VAL A 357 8.20 20.79 -4.67
C VAL A 357 9.13 21.92 -4.25
N LEU A 358 9.16 22.27 -2.96
CA LEU A 358 10.04 23.32 -2.44
C LEU A 358 11.52 22.97 -2.59
N GLN A 359 11.90 21.72 -2.35
CA GLN A 359 13.27 21.24 -2.54
C GLN A 359 13.69 21.29 -4.01
N ALA A 360 12.82 20.87 -4.94
CA ALA A 360 13.09 20.92 -6.36
C ALA A 360 13.24 22.37 -6.89
N LEU A 361 12.50 23.32 -6.31
CA LEU A 361 12.64 24.75 -6.64
C LEU A 361 13.95 25.34 -6.14
N LYS A 362 14.41 24.97 -4.94
CA LYS A 362 15.71 25.42 -4.37
C LYS A 362 16.91 24.86 -5.15
N GLY A 363 16.87 23.62 -5.61
CA GLY A 363 17.94 23.01 -6.42
C GLY A 363 17.99 23.46 -7.89
N ALA A 364 17.00 24.18 -8.38
CA ALA A 364 16.94 24.68 -9.76
C ALA A 364 17.99 25.76 -10.10
N PRO A 365 18.37 26.70 -9.21
CA PRO A 365 19.41 27.71 -9.49
C PRO A 365 20.79 27.10 -9.69
N GLU A 366 21.20 26.14 -8.85
CA GLU A 366 22.52 25.51 -8.93
C GLU A 366 22.72 24.71 -10.23
N ARG A 367 21.68 23.99 -10.68
CA ARG A 367 21.73 23.26 -11.96
C ARG A 367 21.84 24.18 -13.16
N ARG A 368 21.22 25.37 -13.13
CA ARG A 368 21.35 26.38 -14.19
C ARG A 368 22.74 27.04 -14.21
N ALA A 369 23.37 27.21 -13.06
CA ALA A 369 24.71 27.72 -12.94
C ALA A 369 25.75 26.75 -13.50
N ILE A 370 25.66 25.46 -13.17
CA ILE A 370 26.56 24.39 -13.68
C ILE A 370 26.35 24.21 -15.21
N ALA A 371 25.15 24.30 -15.73
CA ALA A 371 24.89 24.17 -17.16
C ALA A 371 25.34 25.39 -17.99
N ARG A 372 25.62 26.52 -17.35
CA ARG A 372 26.15 27.75 -18.00
C ARG A 372 27.65 27.91 -17.94
N GLN A 373 28.37 27.00 -17.29
CA GLN A 373 29.84 27.00 -17.38
C GLN A 373 30.24 26.61 -18.82
N PRO A 374 31.04 27.45 -19.53
CA PRO A 374 31.50 27.11 -20.87
C PRO A 374 32.36 25.86 -20.77
N LYS A 375 32.16 24.93 -21.70
CA LYS A 375 33.02 23.75 -21.83
C LYS A 375 34.48 24.25 -21.95
N PRO A 376 35.44 23.67 -21.24
CA PRO A 376 36.86 24.01 -21.44
C PRO A 376 37.20 23.78 -22.91
N GLN A 377 37.74 24.83 -23.55
CA GLN A 377 38.21 24.72 -24.93
C GLN A 377 39.37 23.72 -24.98
N PRO A 378 39.35 22.75 -25.90
CA PRO A 378 40.53 21.91 -26.14
C PRO A 378 41.56 22.73 -26.92
N GLY A 379 42.66 23.09 -26.29
CA GLY A 379 43.76 23.68 -27.02
C GLY A 379 44.44 24.83 -26.32
N ALA A 380 45.33 24.53 -25.36
CA ALA A 380 46.54 25.30 -25.09
C ALA A 380 47.58 24.28 -24.60
N ALA A 381 48.16 23.58 -25.54
CA ALA A 381 49.43 22.91 -25.30
C ALA A 381 50.47 23.99 -25.02
N ILE A 382 50.92 24.09 -23.78
CA ILE A 382 52.11 24.91 -23.44
C ILE A 382 53.32 24.04 -23.79
N ASP A 383 53.99 24.42 -24.91
CA ASP A 383 55.33 24.02 -25.21
C ASP A 383 56.27 24.50 -24.06
N ALA A 384 56.77 23.59 -23.30
CA ALA A 384 57.84 23.79 -22.36
C ALA A 384 58.92 22.73 -22.55
N ALA A 385 59.62 22.83 -23.68
CA ALA A 385 60.86 22.12 -23.91
C ALA A 385 61.92 23.14 -24.30
N SER A 386 62.66 23.67 -23.33
CA SER A 386 64.07 24.03 -23.55
C SER A 386 64.76 24.33 -22.23
N ALA A 387 65.88 23.62 -22.07
CA ALA A 387 67.09 23.97 -21.33
C ALA A 387 67.05 23.98 -19.80
N VAL A 388 67.73 23.00 -19.19
CA VAL A 388 69.06 23.24 -18.56
C VAL A 388 69.77 21.89 -18.42
N LYS A 389 70.97 21.76 -19.00
CA LYS A 389 71.96 20.70 -18.77
C LYS A 389 72.79 21.02 -17.53
N PRO A 390 73.48 20.05 -16.92
CA PRO A 390 74.07 20.13 -15.57
C PRO A 390 75.49 20.61 -15.56
N LYS A 391 75.86 21.07 -14.41
CA LYS A 391 77.25 20.85 -13.91
C LYS A 391 77.19 20.23 -12.55
#